data_3b5e09e92b4f8813fcd42fe82004c593
#
_entry.id   3b5e09e92b4f8813fcd42fe82004c593
#
_cell.length_a   1.000
_cell.length_b   1.000
_cell.length_c   1.000
_cell.angle_alpha   90.00
_cell.angle_beta   90.00
_cell.angle_gamma   90.00
#
_symmetry.space_group_name_H-M   'P 1'
#
loop_
_entity.id
_entity.type
_entity.pdbx_description
1 polymer ?
#
loop_
_entity_poly.entity_id
_entity_poly.type
_entity_poly.pdbx_seq_one_letter_code
_entity_poly.pdbx_strand_id
1 'polypeptide(L)'
;MIGLLLTADLASAQTVKVGAPTPTPALPEFRPALVGTGPNSLINTIDTSDLIKKGQKDAAVMFTCLVAPTGELARSGTYRGTKGSELLEKEVLKRLANAKFIPAIHNHQPILAVFYGTVTFAVVNGKPRLRVFANQQLDELKKESDFIDPQPYVGQDSKFTGTHYPEVPTTVSLTGAVELAVEIDAAGNLKSMQFVSEEPPYLGFGQAALSDFNGAKFIPAFRNGKPVDSKVTIQVYYKPPG
;
A
#
# COMPACT_ATOMS: atom_id res chain seq x y z
N MET A 1 -64.21 -22.92 -58.64
CA MET A 1 -63.53 -21.71 -58.20
C MET A 1 -63.34 -21.80 -56.70
N ILE A 2 -62.14 -22.12 -56.28
CA ILE A 2 -61.77 -22.31 -54.86
C ILE A 2 -61.00 -21.04 -54.47
N GLY A 3 -61.57 -20.27 -53.58
CA GLY A 3 -60.86 -19.05 -53.02
C GLY A 3 -60.01 -19.44 -51.90
N LEU A 4 -58.69 -19.07 -52.01
CA LEU A 4 -57.66 -19.26 -50.97
C LEU A 4 -57.62 -18.00 -50.09
N LEU A 5 -58.00 -18.13 -48.82
CA LEU A 5 -57.86 -17.09 -47.84
C LEU A 5 -56.44 -17.17 -47.20
N LEU A 6 -55.61 -16.17 -47.46
CA LEU A 6 -54.33 -15.96 -46.75
C LEU A 6 -54.62 -15.23 -45.43
N THR A 7 -54.37 -15.90 -44.31
CA THR A 7 -54.32 -15.26 -43.00
C THR A 7 -52.86 -14.76 -42.76
N ALA A 8 -52.70 -13.47 -42.58
CA ALA A 8 -51.41 -12.86 -42.18
C ALA A 8 -51.28 -12.93 -40.67
N ASP A 9 -50.30 -13.68 -40.17
CA ASP A 9 -49.87 -13.66 -38.76
C ASP A 9 -49.10 -12.36 -38.47
N LEU A 10 -49.63 -11.51 -37.64
CA LEU A 10 -48.94 -10.36 -37.07
C LEU A 10 -48.01 -10.86 -35.95
N ALA A 11 -46.72 -10.97 -36.23
CA ALA A 11 -45.70 -11.19 -35.21
C ALA A 11 -45.62 -9.96 -34.26
N SER A 12 -46.01 -10.15 -33.02
CA SER A 12 -45.91 -9.14 -31.94
C SER A 12 -44.44 -8.98 -31.55
N ALA A 13 -43.85 -7.83 -31.88
CA ALA A 13 -42.50 -7.46 -31.46
C ALA A 13 -42.47 -7.19 -29.95
N GLN A 14 -41.88 -8.07 -29.18
CA GLN A 14 -41.61 -7.85 -27.75
C GLN A 14 -40.50 -6.81 -27.60
N THR A 15 -40.84 -5.64 -27.10
CA THR A 15 -39.88 -4.59 -26.71
C THR A 15 -39.19 -5.03 -25.43
N VAL A 16 -37.92 -5.43 -25.52
CA VAL A 16 -37.06 -5.68 -24.35
C VAL A 16 -36.77 -4.33 -23.68
N LYS A 17 -37.38 -4.10 -22.54
CA LYS A 17 -36.99 -2.95 -21.67
C LYS A 17 -35.55 -3.18 -21.19
N VAL A 18 -34.59 -2.45 -21.73
CA VAL A 18 -33.24 -2.34 -21.17
C VAL A 18 -33.38 -1.70 -19.79
N GLY A 19 -33.11 -2.47 -18.74
CA GLY A 19 -33.13 -1.96 -17.38
C GLY A 19 -32.12 -0.79 -17.25
N ALA A 20 -32.51 0.25 -16.50
CA ALA A 20 -31.61 1.33 -16.18
C ALA A 20 -30.31 0.78 -15.56
N PRO A 21 -29.14 1.31 -15.89
CA PRO A 21 -27.88 0.84 -15.32
C PRO A 21 -27.95 0.97 -13.79
N THR A 22 -27.61 -0.12 -13.10
CA THR A 22 -27.53 -0.13 -11.63
C THR A 22 -26.51 0.94 -11.22
N PRO A 23 -26.85 1.88 -10.34
CA PRO A 23 -25.91 2.93 -9.92
C PRO A 23 -24.68 2.27 -9.30
N THR A 24 -23.50 2.65 -9.78
CA THR A 24 -22.23 2.23 -9.18
C THR A 24 -22.23 2.67 -7.72
N PRO A 25 -21.95 1.79 -6.75
CA PRO A 25 -21.88 2.17 -5.34
C PRO A 25 -20.89 3.32 -5.15
N ALA A 26 -21.30 4.34 -4.39
CA ALA A 26 -20.41 5.45 -4.06
C ALA A 26 -19.18 4.94 -3.31
N LEU A 27 -18.00 5.50 -3.62
CA LEU A 27 -16.78 5.17 -2.90
C LEU A 27 -16.92 5.58 -1.42
N PRO A 28 -16.29 4.87 -0.46
CA PRO A 28 -16.33 5.24 0.95
C PRO A 28 -15.63 6.58 1.20
N GLU A 29 -15.89 7.19 2.35
CA GLU A 29 -15.18 8.41 2.77
C GLU A 29 -13.68 8.13 2.95
N PHE A 30 -13.34 7.02 3.63
CA PHE A 30 -11.96 6.54 3.79
C PHE A 30 -11.84 5.08 3.35
N ARG A 31 -10.76 4.79 2.69
CA ARG A 31 -10.26 3.43 2.45
C ARG A 31 -8.75 3.48 2.33
N PRO A 32 -7.99 2.66 3.08
CA PRO A 32 -6.55 2.59 2.90
C PRO A 32 -6.19 2.01 1.52
N ALA A 33 -5.00 2.33 1.03
CA ALA A 33 -4.42 1.57 -0.06
C ALA A 33 -4.18 0.13 0.40
N LEU A 34 -4.43 -0.84 -0.49
CA LEU A 34 -4.33 -2.27 -0.19
C LEU A 34 -3.55 -3.00 -1.28
N VAL A 35 -2.89 -4.09 -0.92
CA VAL A 35 -2.15 -4.95 -1.89
C VAL A 35 -3.07 -5.52 -2.95
N GLY A 36 -4.34 -5.76 -2.62
CA GLY A 36 -5.29 -6.42 -3.51
C GLY A 36 -5.04 -7.93 -3.65
N THR A 37 -5.93 -8.60 -4.40
CA THR A 37 -5.91 -10.05 -4.62
C THR A 37 -5.91 -10.42 -6.10
N GLY A 38 -5.85 -9.44 -6.99
CA GLY A 38 -5.81 -9.64 -8.44
C GLY A 38 -4.53 -10.32 -8.93
N PRO A 39 -4.48 -10.77 -10.19
CA PRO A 39 -3.33 -11.50 -10.73
C PRO A 39 -2.02 -10.70 -10.71
N ASN A 40 -2.10 -9.37 -10.76
CA ASN A 40 -0.95 -8.46 -10.72
C ASN A 40 -0.66 -7.94 -9.30
N SER A 41 -1.31 -8.49 -8.26
CA SER A 41 -1.01 -8.13 -6.88
C SER A 41 0.35 -8.68 -6.45
N LEU A 42 1.02 -7.99 -5.53
CA LEU A 42 2.33 -8.40 -5.03
C LEU A 42 2.34 -9.85 -4.53
N ILE A 43 1.33 -10.24 -3.76
CA ILE A 43 1.24 -11.60 -3.18
C ILE A 43 1.15 -12.70 -4.23
N ASN A 44 0.51 -12.43 -5.37
CA ASN A 44 0.31 -13.42 -6.43
C ASN A 44 1.46 -13.49 -7.44
N THR A 45 2.35 -12.49 -7.43
CA THR A 45 3.44 -12.39 -8.39
C THR A 45 4.79 -12.89 -7.84
N ILE A 46 4.96 -12.97 -6.51
CA ILE A 46 6.19 -13.48 -5.88
C ILE A 46 6.35 -14.96 -6.17
N ASP A 47 7.50 -15.34 -6.75
CA ASP A 47 7.81 -16.74 -7.07
C ASP A 47 8.37 -17.50 -5.87
N THR A 48 7.46 -18.04 -5.06
CA THR A 48 7.83 -18.82 -3.88
C THR A 48 8.56 -20.13 -4.20
N SER A 49 8.35 -20.70 -5.38
CA SER A 49 9.02 -21.93 -5.83
C SER A 49 10.49 -21.66 -6.13
N ASP A 50 10.81 -20.55 -6.76
CA ASP A 50 12.19 -20.12 -7.03
C ASP A 50 12.92 -19.78 -5.71
N LEU A 51 12.22 -19.10 -4.77
CA LEU A 51 12.77 -18.82 -3.44
C LEU A 51 13.18 -20.10 -2.70
N ILE A 52 12.32 -21.14 -2.69
CA ILE A 52 12.66 -22.43 -2.09
C ILE A 52 13.87 -23.08 -2.77
N LYS A 53 13.85 -23.13 -4.12
CA LYS A 53 14.96 -23.74 -4.90
C LYS A 53 16.30 -23.06 -4.61
N LYS A 54 16.30 -21.76 -4.36
CA LYS A 54 17.48 -20.98 -4.00
C LYS A 54 17.85 -21.05 -2.53
N GLY A 55 17.07 -21.75 -1.72
CA GLY A 55 17.35 -21.97 -0.30
C GLY A 55 16.93 -20.82 0.63
N GLN A 56 15.97 -19.95 0.21
CA GLN A 56 15.43 -18.93 1.10
C GLN A 56 14.87 -19.59 2.36
N LYS A 57 15.32 -19.13 3.51
CA LYS A 57 14.83 -19.51 4.85
C LYS A 57 13.73 -18.52 5.30
N ASP A 58 13.19 -18.75 6.49
CA ASP A 58 12.24 -17.84 7.12
C ASP A 58 12.83 -16.43 7.17
N ALA A 59 12.08 -15.47 6.63
CA ALA A 59 12.52 -14.08 6.52
C ALA A 59 11.35 -13.12 6.44
N ALA A 60 11.62 -11.86 6.75
CA ALA A 60 10.70 -10.75 6.56
C ALA A 60 11.42 -9.59 5.89
N VAL A 61 10.71 -8.85 5.03
CA VAL A 61 11.21 -7.66 4.34
C VAL A 61 10.16 -6.57 4.45
N MET A 62 10.55 -5.42 4.98
CA MET A 62 9.74 -4.21 5.00
C MET A 62 9.92 -3.42 3.71
N PHE A 63 8.82 -2.87 3.21
CA PHE A 63 8.81 -2.05 2.00
C PHE A 63 7.84 -0.88 2.13
N THR A 64 8.05 0.14 1.32
CA THR A 64 7.15 1.28 1.20
C THR A 64 6.86 1.55 -0.27
N CYS A 65 5.65 2.02 -0.55
CA CYS A 65 5.20 2.39 -1.88
C CYS A 65 4.44 3.70 -1.85
N LEU A 66 4.61 4.51 -2.88
CA LEU A 66 3.72 5.62 -3.17
C LEU A 66 2.68 5.14 -4.18
N VAL A 67 1.46 4.89 -3.72
CA VAL A 67 0.35 4.33 -4.50
C VAL A 67 -0.43 5.46 -5.15
N ALA A 68 -0.44 5.49 -6.49
CA ALA A 68 -1.18 6.47 -7.27
C ALA A 68 -2.70 6.20 -7.26
N PRO A 69 -3.55 7.19 -7.60
CA PRO A 69 -5.00 7.00 -7.75
C PRO A 69 -5.39 5.89 -8.74
N THR A 70 -4.53 5.54 -9.68
CA THR A 70 -4.70 4.44 -10.63
C THR A 70 -4.37 3.05 -10.05
N GLY A 71 -3.80 3.00 -8.84
CA GLY A 71 -3.26 1.79 -8.22
C GLY A 71 -1.85 1.41 -8.68
N GLU A 72 -1.24 2.19 -9.56
CA GLU A 72 0.16 2.04 -9.95
C GLU A 72 1.09 2.58 -8.87
N LEU A 73 2.32 2.09 -8.84
CA LEU A 73 3.31 2.53 -7.88
C LEU A 73 4.19 3.62 -8.51
N ALA A 74 4.02 4.87 -8.07
CA ALA A 74 4.85 5.99 -8.51
C ALA A 74 6.28 5.89 -7.96
N ARG A 75 6.44 5.29 -6.79
CA ARG A 75 7.72 4.99 -6.14
C ARG A 75 7.56 3.76 -5.24
N SER A 76 8.57 2.91 -5.18
CA SER A 76 8.61 1.78 -4.26
C SER A 76 10.04 1.44 -3.87
N GLY A 77 10.21 0.75 -2.75
CA GLY A 77 11.50 0.26 -2.30
C GLY A 77 11.39 -0.56 -1.03
N THR A 78 12.37 -1.43 -0.83
CA THR A 78 12.64 -2.12 0.44
C THR A 78 13.69 -1.34 1.21
N TYR A 79 13.69 -1.44 2.53
CA TYR A 79 14.66 -0.71 3.36
C TYR A 79 15.10 -1.46 4.63
N ARG A 80 14.41 -2.49 5.02
CA ARG A 80 14.75 -3.31 6.18
C ARG A 80 14.34 -4.76 5.94
N GLY A 81 15.23 -5.68 6.23
CA GLY A 81 14.97 -7.11 6.19
C GLY A 81 15.59 -7.84 7.40
N THR A 82 15.07 -9.02 7.70
CA THR A 82 15.70 -9.91 8.68
C THR A 82 16.99 -10.50 8.11
N LYS A 83 17.88 -10.97 8.97
CA LYS A 83 19.10 -11.66 8.51
C LYS A 83 18.75 -12.82 7.58
N GLY A 84 19.38 -12.87 6.40
CA GLY A 84 19.14 -13.89 5.37
C GLY A 84 17.93 -13.63 4.48
N SER A 85 17.42 -12.38 4.43
CA SER A 85 16.28 -11.98 3.58
C SER A 85 16.67 -11.56 2.17
N GLU A 86 17.93 -11.62 1.79
CA GLU A 86 18.47 -11.01 0.56
C GLU A 86 17.80 -11.54 -0.73
N LEU A 87 17.47 -12.84 -0.76
CA LEU A 87 16.75 -13.44 -1.89
C LEU A 87 15.29 -12.97 -1.93
N LEU A 88 14.62 -12.93 -0.77
CA LEU A 88 13.26 -12.43 -0.65
C LEU A 88 13.19 -10.95 -1.02
N GLU A 89 14.14 -10.14 -0.54
CA GLU A 89 14.20 -8.70 -0.85
C GLU A 89 14.34 -8.44 -2.35
N LYS A 90 15.26 -9.16 -3.00
CA LYS A 90 15.45 -9.06 -4.45
C LYS A 90 14.18 -9.44 -5.22
N GLU A 91 13.48 -10.49 -4.79
CA GLU A 91 12.22 -10.91 -5.44
C GLU A 91 11.11 -9.87 -5.19
N VAL A 92 10.97 -9.35 -3.96
CA VAL A 92 10.00 -8.31 -3.64
C VAL A 92 10.24 -7.05 -4.49
N LEU A 93 11.47 -6.54 -4.55
CA LEU A 93 11.83 -5.39 -5.39
C LEU A 93 11.47 -5.59 -6.86
N LYS A 94 11.80 -6.77 -7.40
CA LYS A 94 11.47 -7.13 -8.78
C LYS A 94 9.97 -7.09 -9.04
N ARG A 95 9.15 -7.57 -8.09
CA ARG A 95 7.68 -7.63 -8.26
C ARG A 95 7.01 -6.29 -8.01
N LEU A 96 7.52 -5.49 -7.06
CA LEU A 96 7.01 -4.14 -6.83
C LEU A 96 7.06 -3.26 -8.09
N ALA A 97 8.05 -3.45 -8.96
CA ALA A 97 8.18 -2.67 -10.19
C ALA A 97 6.94 -2.71 -11.10
N ASN A 98 6.13 -3.79 -11.03
CA ASN A 98 4.94 -3.99 -11.87
C ASN A 98 3.69 -4.35 -11.07
N ALA A 99 3.75 -4.27 -9.74
CA ALA A 99 2.61 -4.60 -8.89
C ALA A 99 1.52 -3.53 -9.00
N LYS A 100 0.25 -3.98 -8.95
CA LYS A 100 -0.90 -3.08 -8.83
C LYS A 100 -1.53 -3.21 -7.46
N PHE A 101 -1.82 -2.05 -6.88
CA PHE A 101 -2.47 -1.90 -5.58
C PHE A 101 -3.89 -1.37 -5.78
N ILE A 102 -4.73 -1.58 -4.78
CA ILE A 102 -6.00 -0.87 -4.68
C ILE A 102 -5.69 0.50 -4.10
N PRO A 103 -6.05 1.63 -4.77
CA PRO A 103 -5.68 2.96 -4.30
C PRO A 103 -6.39 3.34 -3.00
N ALA A 104 -5.79 4.22 -2.22
CA ALA A 104 -6.42 4.86 -1.08
C ALA A 104 -7.59 5.74 -1.53
N ILE A 105 -8.61 5.88 -0.68
CA ILE A 105 -9.75 6.77 -0.88
C ILE A 105 -9.80 7.78 0.25
N HIS A 106 -9.99 9.06 -0.08
CA HIS A 106 -10.31 10.14 0.83
C HIS A 106 -11.39 11.02 0.21
N ASN A 107 -12.42 11.36 0.98
CA ASN A 107 -13.58 12.13 0.52
C ASN A 107 -14.16 11.58 -0.80
N HIS A 108 -14.38 10.25 -0.85
CA HIS A 108 -14.97 9.57 -2.01
C HIS A 108 -14.13 9.64 -3.30
N GLN A 109 -12.84 10.01 -3.21
CA GLN A 109 -11.93 10.13 -4.36
C GLN A 109 -10.66 9.29 -4.15
N PRO A 110 -10.16 8.61 -5.19
CA PRO A 110 -8.84 7.98 -5.13
C PRO A 110 -7.75 9.05 -4.99
N ILE A 111 -6.81 8.81 -4.08
CA ILE A 111 -5.72 9.74 -3.77
C ILE A 111 -4.35 9.07 -3.81
N LEU A 112 -3.30 9.89 -3.92
CA LEU A 112 -1.91 9.46 -3.80
C LEU A 112 -1.55 9.30 -2.33
N ALA A 113 -1.18 8.09 -1.89
CA ALA A 113 -0.87 7.80 -0.50
C ALA A 113 0.35 6.88 -0.35
N VAL A 114 1.03 6.99 0.78
CA VAL A 114 2.15 6.10 1.12
C VAL A 114 1.62 4.84 1.78
N PHE A 115 1.94 3.70 1.22
CA PHE A 115 1.64 2.39 1.77
C PHE A 115 2.87 1.83 2.49
N TYR A 116 2.66 1.33 3.70
CA TYR A 116 3.67 0.63 4.51
C TYR A 116 3.35 -0.86 4.53
N GLY A 117 4.29 -1.70 4.14
CA GLY A 117 4.05 -3.13 4.07
C GLY A 117 5.20 -3.97 4.56
N THR A 118 4.87 -5.22 4.91
CA THR A 118 5.84 -6.26 5.25
C THR A 118 5.50 -7.54 4.51
N VAL A 119 6.47 -8.09 3.79
CA VAL A 119 6.40 -9.44 3.22
C VAL A 119 7.08 -10.39 4.18
N THR A 120 6.40 -11.47 4.56
CA THR A 120 6.98 -12.57 5.30
C THR A 120 6.97 -13.85 4.48
N PHE A 121 8.07 -14.59 4.53
CA PHE A 121 8.22 -15.88 3.92
C PHE A 121 8.65 -16.88 4.98
N ALA A 122 8.00 -18.03 5.01
CA ALA A 122 8.37 -19.15 5.89
C ALA A 122 8.22 -20.48 5.17
N VAL A 123 8.96 -21.49 5.60
CA VAL A 123 8.81 -22.86 5.12
C VAL A 123 8.16 -23.69 6.21
N VAL A 124 6.89 -24.04 6.04
CA VAL A 124 6.08 -24.80 6.99
C VAL A 124 5.77 -26.19 6.40
N ASN A 125 6.24 -27.24 7.05
CA ASN A 125 6.08 -28.63 6.56
C ASN A 125 6.55 -28.80 5.11
N GLY A 126 7.69 -28.17 4.75
CA GLY A 126 8.27 -28.23 3.42
C GLY A 126 7.55 -27.40 2.34
N LYS A 127 6.51 -26.64 2.71
CA LYS A 127 5.75 -25.80 1.79
C LYS A 127 5.98 -24.31 2.07
N PRO A 128 6.06 -23.45 1.04
CA PRO A 128 6.17 -22.01 1.24
C PRO A 128 4.89 -21.44 1.83
N ARG A 129 5.04 -20.55 2.81
CA ARG A 129 3.99 -19.72 3.36
C ARG A 129 4.40 -18.27 3.16
N LEU A 130 3.78 -17.62 2.19
CA LEU A 130 3.99 -16.21 1.91
C LEU A 130 2.83 -15.39 2.48
N ARG A 131 3.16 -14.25 3.10
CA ARG A 131 2.16 -13.28 3.56
C ARG A 131 2.61 -11.87 3.25
N VAL A 132 1.65 -10.98 3.01
CA VAL A 132 1.88 -9.55 2.85
C VAL A 132 0.95 -8.83 3.82
N PHE A 133 1.55 -8.08 4.72
CA PHE A 133 0.85 -7.27 5.72
C PHE A 133 0.87 -5.81 5.28
N ALA A 134 -0.21 -5.09 5.55
CA ALA A 134 -0.32 -3.65 5.32
C ALA A 134 0.13 -2.85 6.55
N ASN A 135 1.15 -3.34 7.25
CA ASN A 135 1.74 -2.68 8.41
C ASN A 135 3.19 -3.12 8.61
N GLN A 136 3.89 -2.40 9.51
CA GLN A 136 5.28 -2.65 9.90
C GLN A 136 5.44 -2.77 11.41
N GLN A 137 4.35 -2.89 12.14
CA GLN A 137 4.33 -2.95 13.59
C GLN A 137 4.62 -4.37 14.07
N LEU A 138 5.76 -4.58 14.76
CA LEU A 138 6.23 -5.91 15.15
C LEU A 138 5.18 -6.73 15.94
N ASP A 139 4.43 -6.09 16.83
CA ASP A 139 3.42 -6.78 17.64
C ASP A 139 2.20 -7.20 16.82
N GLU A 140 1.83 -6.40 15.81
CA GLU A 140 0.75 -6.73 14.88
C GLU A 140 1.19 -7.85 13.92
N LEU A 141 2.43 -7.80 13.45
CA LEU A 141 3.01 -8.85 12.59
C LEU A 141 3.11 -10.20 13.32
N LYS A 142 3.54 -10.21 14.60
CA LYS A 142 3.60 -11.44 15.41
C LYS A 142 2.22 -12.06 15.65
N LYS A 143 1.20 -11.22 15.83
CA LYS A 143 -0.21 -11.67 16.00
C LYS A 143 -0.87 -12.03 14.68
N GLU A 144 -0.22 -11.72 13.55
CA GLU A 144 -0.79 -11.84 12.21
C GLU A 144 -2.17 -11.17 12.11
N SER A 145 -2.29 -10.00 12.73
CA SER A 145 -3.54 -9.24 12.80
C SER A 145 -3.92 -8.61 11.46
N ASP A 146 -5.15 -8.16 11.35
CA ASP A 146 -5.68 -7.40 10.20
C ASP A 146 -5.36 -5.91 10.25
N PHE A 147 -4.50 -5.49 11.19
CA PHE A 147 -4.13 -4.09 11.35
C PHE A 147 -3.47 -3.52 10.09
N ILE A 148 -3.95 -2.35 9.67
CA ILE A 148 -3.39 -1.58 8.55
C ILE A 148 -2.82 -0.29 9.13
N ASP A 149 -1.54 -0.01 8.85
CA ASP A 149 -0.89 1.23 9.26
C ASP A 149 -1.58 2.46 8.67
N PRO A 150 -1.57 3.60 9.39
CA PRO A 150 -2.04 4.86 8.83
C PRO A 150 -1.16 5.29 7.66
N GLN A 151 -1.77 5.89 6.64
CA GLN A 151 -1.11 6.19 5.37
C GLN A 151 -1.15 7.69 5.08
N PRO A 152 -0.01 8.40 5.16
CA PRO A 152 0.02 9.81 4.79
C PRO A 152 -0.32 9.97 3.31
N TYR A 153 -1.10 11.00 2.99
CA TYR A 153 -1.54 11.24 1.61
C TYR A 153 -1.23 12.66 1.14
N VAL A 154 -1.11 12.77 -0.18
CA VAL A 154 -0.99 14.06 -0.86
C VAL A 154 -2.40 14.52 -1.26
N GLY A 155 -2.82 15.68 -0.75
CA GLY A 155 -4.16 16.22 -0.98
C GLY A 155 -4.24 17.69 -0.61
N GLN A 156 -5.35 18.35 -0.97
CA GLN A 156 -5.51 19.81 -0.73
C GLN A 156 -5.55 20.18 0.75
N ASP A 157 -6.01 19.29 1.59
CA ASP A 157 -6.13 19.44 3.04
C ASP A 157 -4.95 18.89 3.84
N SER A 158 -3.96 18.29 3.15
CA SER A 158 -2.71 17.76 3.71
C SER A 158 -1.53 18.65 3.32
N LYS A 159 -0.64 18.93 4.27
CA LYS A 159 0.64 19.59 3.97
C LYS A 159 1.73 18.62 3.50
N PHE A 160 1.45 17.32 3.56
CA PHE A 160 2.39 16.32 3.06
C PHE A 160 2.42 16.33 1.52
N THR A 161 3.60 16.58 0.96
CA THR A 161 3.84 16.63 -0.49
C THR A 161 4.78 15.52 -0.98
N GLY A 162 5.19 14.64 -0.07
CA GLY A 162 6.17 13.60 -0.28
C GLY A 162 7.38 13.76 0.64
N THR A 163 8.40 12.92 0.43
CA THR A 163 9.67 12.99 1.17
C THR A 163 10.69 13.79 0.38
N HIS A 164 11.33 14.78 1.01
CA HIS A 164 12.33 15.65 0.40
C HIS A 164 13.71 15.29 0.95
N TYR A 165 14.58 14.82 0.05
CA TYR A 165 15.94 14.43 0.41
C TYR A 165 16.69 15.65 0.99
N PRO A 166 17.26 15.55 2.22
CA PRO A 166 17.97 16.67 2.84
C PRO A 166 19.31 16.96 2.16
N GLU A 167 19.81 18.18 2.34
CA GLU A 167 21.20 18.48 2.03
C GLU A 167 22.10 17.77 3.05
N VAL A 168 22.71 16.68 2.64
CA VAL A 168 23.64 15.94 3.51
C VAL A 168 25.06 16.51 3.37
N PRO A 169 25.79 16.73 4.46
CA PRO A 169 27.12 17.31 4.44
C PRO A 169 28.19 16.29 4.01
N THR A 170 27.98 15.66 2.86
CA THR A 170 28.88 14.63 2.30
C THR A 170 28.84 14.65 0.79
N THR A 171 29.96 14.29 0.16
CA THR A 171 30.06 14.13 -1.30
C THR A 171 29.53 12.76 -1.78
N VAL A 172 29.22 11.87 -0.85
CA VAL A 172 28.71 10.53 -1.14
C VAL A 172 27.21 10.53 -1.04
N SER A 173 26.53 10.04 -2.08
CA SER A 173 25.07 9.83 -2.06
C SER A 173 24.73 8.70 -1.11
N LEU A 174 23.99 9.00 -0.04
CA LEU A 174 23.59 8.05 0.99
C LEU A 174 22.09 7.83 0.98
N THR A 175 21.66 6.60 1.23
CA THR A 175 20.26 6.35 1.61
C THR A 175 20.08 6.64 3.09
N GLY A 176 18.91 7.18 3.47
CA GLY A 176 18.55 7.43 4.85
C GLY A 176 17.26 6.73 5.25
N ALA A 177 17.20 6.24 6.48
CA ALA A 177 16.01 5.72 7.10
C ALA A 177 15.73 6.47 8.39
N VAL A 178 14.49 6.90 8.62
CA VAL A 178 14.08 7.63 9.82
C VAL A 178 12.88 6.91 10.44
N GLU A 179 12.90 6.76 11.75
CA GLU A 179 11.76 6.30 12.53
C GLU A 179 11.07 7.50 13.19
N LEU A 180 9.76 7.66 12.93
CA LEU A 180 8.90 8.63 13.58
C LEU A 180 7.82 7.91 14.37
N ALA A 181 7.74 8.16 15.69
CA ALA A 181 6.58 7.77 16.49
C ALA A 181 5.46 8.77 16.24
N VAL A 182 4.29 8.32 15.81
CA VAL A 182 3.15 9.17 15.47
C VAL A 182 1.88 8.70 16.17
N GLU A 183 1.05 9.66 16.58
CA GLU A 183 -0.32 9.41 17.05
C GLU A 183 -1.29 10.02 16.04
N ILE A 184 -2.20 9.19 15.53
CA ILE A 184 -3.18 9.58 14.51
C ILE A 184 -4.56 9.15 14.99
N ASP A 185 -5.53 10.07 14.95
CA ASP A 185 -6.91 9.76 15.31
C ASP A 185 -7.66 9.03 14.17
N ALA A 186 -8.83 8.48 14.49
CA ALA A 186 -9.68 7.76 13.54
C ALA A 186 -10.22 8.64 12.39
N ALA A 187 -10.05 9.97 12.47
CA ALA A 187 -10.36 10.92 11.40
C ALA A 187 -9.12 11.25 10.54
N GLY A 188 -7.96 10.62 10.80
CA GLY A 188 -6.73 10.82 10.04
C GLY A 188 -5.93 12.06 10.43
N ASN A 189 -6.22 12.70 11.57
CA ASN A 189 -5.47 13.85 12.03
C ASN A 189 -4.22 13.42 12.79
N LEU A 190 -3.06 14.00 12.44
CA LEU A 190 -1.83 13.86 13.20
C LEU A 190 -1.95 14.63 14.52
N LYS A 191 -1.95 13.90 15.64
CA LYS A 191 -2.07 14.46 17.01
C LYS A 191 -0.71 14.75 17.62
N SER A 192 0.26 13.87 17.41
CA SER A 192 1.63 14.05 17.86
C SER A 192 2.61 13.33 16.94
N MET A 193 3.83 13.81 16.91
CA MET A 193 4.93 13.24 16.14
C MET A 193 6.24 13.45 16.90
N GLN A 194 7.04 12.40 17.01
CA GLN A 194 8.34 12.44 17.68
C GLN A 194 9.38 11.71 16.83
N PHE A 195 10.57 12.30 16.73
CA PHE A 195 11.74 11.64 16.17
C PHE A 195 12.20 10.53 17.12
N VAL A 196 12.46 9.34 16.58
CA VAL A 196 12.96 8.17 17.31
C VAL A 196 14.41 7.89 16.95
N SER A 197 14.70 7.71 15.66
CA SER A 197 16.06 7.39 15.20
C SER A 197 16.24 7.77 13.73
N GLU A 198 17.50 7.95 13.32
CA GLU A 198 17.89 8.02 11.90
C GLU A 198 19.12 7.16 11.63
N GLU A 199 19.22 6.61 10.44
CA GLU A 199 20.34 5.82 9.96
C GLU A 199 20.68 6.23 8.51
N PRO A 200 21.93 6.67 8.21
CA PRO A 200 23.03 6.95 9.15
C PRO A 200 22.72 8.12 10.10
N PRO A 201 23.29 8.12 11.31
CA PRO A 201 23.00 9.16 12.29
C PRO A 201 23.65 10.51 11.94
N TYR A 202 23.06 11.60 12.42
CA TYR A 202 23.58 12.97 12.33
C TYR A 202 23.72 13.54 10.91
N LEU A 203 22.91 13.06 9.96
CA LEU A 203 22.93 13.55 8.58
C LEU A 203 21.70 14.42 8.23
N GLY A 204 20.82 14.68 9.18
CA GLY A 204 19.68 15.58 9.00
C GLY A 204 18.44 14.93 8.41
N PHE A 205 18.44 13.61 8.19
CA PHE A 205 17.28 12.87 7.70
C PHE A 205 16.11 12.99 8.68
N GLY A 206 16.37 12.94 10.00
CA GLY A 206 15.36 13.11 11.03
C GLY A 206 14.69 14.47 10.98
N GLN A 207 15.46 15.55 10.80
CA GLN A 207 14.90 16.89 10.65
C GLN A 207 14.08 17.04 9.37
N ALA A 208 14.53 16.46 8.27
CA ALA A 208 13.78 16.42 7.01
C ALA A 208 12.45 15.69 7.19
N ALA A 209 12.46 14.53 7.86
CA ALA A 209 11.24 13.78 8.13
C ALA A 209 10.25 14.55 9.00
N LEU A 210 10.71 15.18 10.08
CA LEU A 210 9.84 16.03 10.90
C LEU A 210 9.24 17.20 10.08
N SER A 211 10.01 17.79 9.17
CA SER A 211 9.53 18.86 8.28
C SER A 211 8.48 18.33 7.28
N ASP A 212 8.79 17.22 6.60
CA ASP A 212 7.90 16.62 5.58
C ASP A 212 6.54 16.23 6.14
N PHE A 213 6.50 15.74 7.38
CA PHE A 213 5.27 15.29 8.02
C PHE A 213 4.56 16.36 8.85
N ASN A 214 5.13 17.57 8.98
CA ASN A 214 4.49 18.65 9.73
C ASN A 214 3.20 19.12 9.05
N GLY A 215 2.06 18.84 9.69
CA GLY A 215 0.73 19.11 9.15
C GLY A 215 0.25 18.11 8.09
N ALA A 216 0.89 16.95 8.02
CA ALA A 216 0.41 15.82 7.22
C ALA A 216 -0.96 15.35 7.70
N LYS A 217 -1.78 14.92 6.75
CA LYS A 217 -3.02 14.18 6.98
C LYS A 217 -2.83 12.73 6.54
N PHE A 218 -3.62 11.85 7.13
CA PHE A 218 -3.52 10.41 6.93
C PHE A 218 -4.88 9.80 6.55
N ILE A 219 -4.88 8.79 5.72
CA ILE A 219 -5.90 7.76 5.85
C ILE A 219 -5.63 7.12 7.20
N PRO A 220 -6.61 7.08 8.14
CA PRO A 220 -6.36 6.54 9.47
C PRO A 220 -5.94 5.08 9.45
N ALA A 221 -5.44 4.56 10.56
CA ALA A 221 -5.26 3.12 10.73
C ALA A 221 -6.60 2.39 10.67
N PHE A 222 -6.57 1.14 10.21
CA PHE A 222 -7.77 0.31 10.16
C PHE A 222 -7.59 -0.96 10.97
N ARG A 223 -8.67 -1.39 11.63
CA ARG A 223 -8.78 -2.69 12.31
C ARG A 223 -10.19 -3.22 12.14
N ASN A 224 -10.35 -4.50 11.77
CA ASN A 224 -11.63 -5.12 11.46
C ASN A 224 -12.46 -4.29 10.45
N GLY A 225 -11.80 -3.72 9.45
CA GLY A 225 -12.42 -2.91 8.41
C GLY A 225 -12.92 -1.52 8.86
N LYS A 226 -12.57 -1.07 10.08
CA LYS A 226 -13.00 0.22 10.64
C LYS A 226 -11.79 1.11 10.92
N PRO A 227 -11.92 2.45 10.73
CA PRO A 227 -10.90 3.39 11.14
C PRO A 227 -10.76 3.41 12.67
N VAL A 228 -9.51 3.49 13.15
CA VAL A 228 -9.18 3.50 14.58
C VAL A 228 -8.09 4.52 14.89
N ASP A 229 -8.10 5.02 16.12
CA ASP A 229 -6.96 5.75 16.67
C ASP A 229 -5.73 4.84 16.73
N SER A 230 -4.57 5.39 16.46
CA SER A 230 -3.33 4.61 16.44
C SER A 230 -2.15 5.37 17.01
N LYS A 231 -1.25 4.61 17.66
CA LYS A 231 0.10 5.02 18.04
C LYS A 231 1.05 4.02 17.42
N VAL A 232 1.80 4.45 16.42
CA VAL A 232 2.65 3.60 15.61
C VAL A 232 4.00 4.25 15.32
N THR A 233 4.96 3.44 14.93
CA THR A 233 6.22 3.93 14.36
C THR A 233 6.16 3.79 12.85
N ILE A 234 6.24 4.90 12.13
CA ILE A 234 6.36 4.91 10.68
C ILE A 234 7.82 5.04 10.27
N GLN A 235 8.17 4.38 9.16
CA GLN A 235 9.51 4.43 8.58
C GLN A 235 9.52 5.37 7.39
N VAL A 236 10.37 6.38 7.40
CA VAL A 236 10.57 7.30 6.28
C VAL A 236 11.89 6.96 5.61
N TYR A 237 11.83 6.63 4.33
CA TYR A 237 13.00 6.20 3.58
C TYR A 237 13.39 7.21 2.52
N TYR A 238 14.66 7.66 2.57
CA TYR A 238 15.24 8.61 1.66
C TYR A 238 16.20 7.95 0.70
N LYS A 239 15.97 8.15 -0.59
CA LYS A 239 16.96 7.83 -1.63
C LYS A 239 17.54 9.11 -2.17
N PRO A 240 18.85 9.15 -2.49
CA PRO A 240 19.42 10.30 -3.15
C PRO A 240 18.72 10.55 -4.49
N PRO A 241 18.60 11.81 -4.91
CA PRO A 241 18.12 12.14 -6.25
C PRO A 241 19.06 11.49 -7.27
N GLY A 242 18.47 10.87 -8.31
CA GLY A 242 19.20 10.20 -9.39
C GLY A 242 19.76 11.21 -10.38
#